data_76c6fba92e318c0943d9c57260126cc1
#
_entry.id   76c6fba92e318c0943d9c57260126cc1
#
_cell.length_a   1.000
_cell.length_b   1.000
_cell.length_c   1.000
_cell.angle_alpha   90.00
_cell.angle_beta   90.00
_cell.angle_gamma   90.00
#
_symmetry.space_group_name_H-M   'P 1'
#
loop_
_entity.id
_entity.type
_entity.pdbx_description
1 polymer ?
#
loop_
_entity_poly.entity_id
_entity_poly.type
_entity_poly.pdbx_seq_one_letter_code
_entity_poly.pdbx_strand_id
1 'polypeptide(L)'
;ETLSIVIPFVDLRHPDGSYWPTHADELVAWQMAKEILESPHPKLFQNGLYDLQYIVQMGIRPFNVLEDTMLLHHALYPELPKSLAFMGSTQTDEPAWKLMARSKDEMFKKDE
;
A
#
# COMPACT_ATOMS: atom_id res chain seq x y z
N GLU A 1 16.77 8.44 9.27
CA GLU A 1 15.73 7.82 10.10
C GLU A 1 14.54 7.41 9.23
N THR A 2 14.11 6.16 9.30
CA THR A 2 12.99 5.65 8.51
C THR A 2 11.78 5.44 9.40
N LEU A 3 10.59 5.83 8.91
CA LEU A 3 9.32 5.68 9.60
C LEU A 3 8.34 4.93 8.70
N SER A 4 7.64 3.96 9.25
CA SER A 4 6.53 3.28 8.58
C SER A 4 5.21 3.66 9.24
N ILE A 5 4.23 4.08 8.43
CA ILE A 5 2.90 4.45 8.89
C ILE A 5 1.86 3.63 8.14
N VAL A 6 0.87 3.11 8.86
CA VAL A 6 -0.31 2.46 8.29
C VAL A 6 -1.54 3.26 8.69
N ILE A 7 -2.36 3.64 7.71
CA ILE A 7 -3.65 4.30 7.93
C ILE A 7 -4.75 3.34 7.49
N PRO A 8 -5.38 2.58 8.41
CA PRO A 8 -6.41 1.63 8.05
C PRO A 8 -7.76 2.32 7.83
N PHE A 9 -8.61 1.76 6.97
CA PHE A 9 -9.96 2.26 6.69
C PHE A 9 -11.04 1.19 6.85
N VAL A 10 -10.70 -0.08 6.63
CA VAL A 10 -11.64 -1.19 6.62
C VAL A 10 -11.30 -2.19 7.71
N ASP A 11 -12.30 -2.58 8.48
CA ASP A 11 -12.24 -3.70 9.41
C ASP A 11 -13.55 -4.48 9.34
N LEU A 12 -13.53 -5.65 8.72
CA LEU A 12 -14.71 -6.49 8.51
C LEU A 12 -15.29 -7.09 9.81
N ARG A 13 -14.56 -6.98 10.90
CA ARG A 13 -15.05 -7.39 12.24
C ARG A 13 -16.05 -6.39 12.83
N HIS A 14 -16.08 -5.16 12.31
CA HIS A 14 -17.04 -4.14 12.71
C HIS A 14 -18.30 -4.20 11.86
N PRO A 15 -19.50 -3.95 12.45
CA PRO A 15 -20.77 -4.05 11.71
C PRO A 15 -20.90 -3.13 10.51
N ASP A 16 -20.28 -1.95 10.56
CA ASP A 16 -20.26 -0.96 9.47
C ASP A 16 -19.06 -1.13 8.52
N GLY A 17 -18.16 -2.08 8.79
CA GLY A 17 -16.96 -2.32 8.01
C GLY A 17 -15.87 -1.27 8.14
N SER A 18 -16.05 -0.25 8.99
CA SER A 18 -15.05 0.80 9.22
C SER A 18 -14.09 0.42 10.34
N TYR A 19 -12.81 0.70 10.14
CA TYR A 19 -11.79 0.58 11.18
C TYR A 19 -11.99 1.63 12.29
N TRP A 20 -12.45 2.82 11.92
CA TRP A 20 -12.55 3.95 12.83
C TRP A 20 -13.85 3.91 13.64
N PRO A 21 -13.80 4.26 14.95
CA PRO A 21 -14.96 4.15 15.82
C PRO A 21 -16.09 5.12 15.46
N THR A 22 -15.77 6.26 14.85
CA THR A 22 -16.74 7.27 14.42
C THR A 22 -16.52 7.74 12.99
N HIS A 23 -17.53 8.26 12.32
CA HIS A 23 -17.38 8.88 11.00
C HIS A 23 -16.47 10.10 11.02
N ALA A 24 -16.44 10.84 12.12
CA ALA A 24 -15.55 11.99 12.28
C ALA A 24 -14.08 11.57 12.27
N ASP A 25 -13.73 10.49 12.95
CA ASP A 25 -12.38 9.95 12.95
C ASP A 25 -11.97 9.44 11.55
N GLU A 26 -12.88 8.76 10.86
CA GLU A 26 -12.65 8.30 9.49
C GLU A 26 -12.40 9.47 8.52
N LEU A 27 -13.17 10.56 8.64
CA LEU A 27 -12.96 11.77 7.85
C LEU A 27 -11.59 12.40 8.10
N VAL A 28 -11.15 12.44 9.34
CA VAL A 28 -9.80 12.94 9.69
C VAL A 28 -8.73 12.08 9.02
N ALA A 29 -8.87 10.76 9.04
CA ALA A 29 -7.94 9.84 8.39
C ALA A 29 -7.89 10.05 6.87
N TRP A 30 -9.04 10.24 6.22
CA TRP A 30 -9.12 10.57 4.79
C TRP A 30 -8.50 11.92 4.46
N GLN A 31 -8.72 12.93 5.29
CA GLN A 31 -8.10 14.25 5.14
C GLN A 31 -6.58 14.18 5.25
N MET A 32 -6.06 13.42 6.21
CA MET A 32 -4.62 13.20 6.35
C MET A 32 -4.02 12.53 5.11
N ALA A 33 -4.66 11.47 4.61
CA ALA A 33 -4.23 10.78 3.40
C ALA A 33 -4.24 11.73 2.19
N LYS A 34 -5.30 12.54 2.05
CA LYS A 34 -5.42 13.54 1.00
C LYS A 34 -4.31 14.59 1.08
N GLU A 35 -4.05 15.15 2.26
CA GLU A 35 -2.99 16.14 2.47
C GLU A 35 -1.61 15.59 2.12
N ILE A 36 -1.31 14.35 2.50
CA ILE A 36 -0.04 13.70 2.17
C ILE A 36 0.10 13.52 0.66
N LEU A 37 -0.93 12.99 0.00
CA LEU A 37 -0.90 12.69 -1.42
C LEU A 37 -0.89 13.95 -2.30
N GLU A 38 -1.58 15.00 -1.91
CA GLU A 38 -1.63 16.28 -2.62
C GLU A 38 -0.48 17.23 -2.26
N SER A 39 0.33 16.90 -1.25
CA SER A 39 1.46 17.72 -0.82
C SER A 39 2.52 17.86 -1.92
N PRO A 40 3.35 18.93 -1.89
CA PRO A 40 4.44 19.12 -2.84
C PRO A 40 5.61 18.15 -2.64
N HIS A 41 5.64 17.39 -1.56
CA HIS A 41 6.69 16.43 -1.30
C HIS A 41 6.74 15.32 -2.35
N PRO A 42 7.93 14.92 -2.81
CA PRO A 42 8.08 13.86 -3.79
C PRO A 42 7.58 12.52 -3.23
N LYS A 43 6.89 11.77 -4.06
CA LYS A 43 6.30 10.47 -3.72
C LYS A 43 6.80 9.40 -4.65
N LEU A 44 6.95 8.20 -4.10
CA LEU A 44 7.34 7.00 -4.79
C LEU A 44 6.25 5.94 -4.62
N PHE A 45 5.87 5.27 -5.70
CA PHE A 45 4.88 4.20 -5.70
C PHE A 45 5.48 2.87 -6.16
N GLN A 46 4.81 1.78 -5.84
CA GLN A 46 5.01 0.47 -6.43
C GLN A 46 3.79 0.10 -7.24
N ASN A 47 3.90 0.01 -8.57
CA ASN A 47 2.78 -0.18 -9.49
C ASN A 47 1.67 0.87 -9.27
N GLY A 48 2.08 2.11 -9.22
CA GLY A 48 1.23 3.23 -8.81
C GLY A 48 0.03 3.48 -9.72
N LEU A 49 0.10 3.08 -10.99
CA LEU A 49 -1.02 3.21 -11.93
C LEU A 49 -2.27 2.47 -11.42
N TYR A 50 -2.10 1.33 -10.78
CA TYR A 50 -3.19 0.59 -10.16
C TYR A 50 -3.84 1.37 -9.02
N ASP A 51 -3.03 1.92 -8.10
CA ASP A 51 -3.54 2.66 -6.94
C ASP A 51 -4.09 4.03 -7.32
N LEU A 52 -3.42 4.74 -8.23
CA LEU A 52 -3.79 6.10 -8.63
C LEU A 52 -5.18 6.19 -9.26
N GLN A 53 -5.60 5.20 -10.02
CA GLN A 53 -6.96 5.19 -10.59
C GLN A 53 -8.05 5.21 -9.53
N TYR A 54 -7.86 4.51 -8.40
CA TYR A 54 -8.82 4.51 -7.28
C TYR A 54 -8.73 5.79 -6.45
N ILE A 55 -7.52 6.28 -6.21
CA ILE A 55 -7.26 7.51 -5.46
C ILE A 55 -7.92 8.71 -6.16
N VAL A 56 -7.78 8.81 -7.47
CA VAL A 56 -8.41 9.89 -8.27
C VAL A 56 -9.93 9.78 -8.25
N GLN A 57 -10.49 8.57 -8.29
CA GLN A 57 -11.94 8.38 -8.18
C GLN A 57 -12.51 8.87 -6.84
N MET A 58 -11.72 8.85 -5.78
CA MET A 58 -12.10 9.38 -4.47
C MET A 58 -11.97 10.91 -4.35
N GLY A 59 -11.61 11.60 -5.43
CA GLY A 59 -11.45 13.06 -5.45
C GLY A 59 -10.11 13.55 -4.91
N ILE A 60 -9.15 12.67 -4.70
CA ILE A 60 -7.79 13.02 -4.32
C ILE A 60 -6.95 13.18 -5.59
N ARG A 61 -6.21 14.27 -5.70
CA ARG A 61 -5.31 14.55 -6.83
C ARG A 61 -3.85 14.45 -6.39
N PRO A 62 -3.23 13.27 -6.48
CA PRO A 62 -1.83 13.09 -6.10
C PRO A 62 -0.92 14.05 -6.86
N PHE A 63 -0.02 14.67 -6.15
CA PHE A 63 0.92 15.63 -6.70
C PHE A 63 2.35 15.15 -6.49
N ASN A 64 3.22 15.48 -7.44
CA ASN A 64 4.65 15.16 -7.38
C ASN A 64 4.94 13.66 -7.17
N VAL A 65 4.22 12.82 -7.90
CA VAL A 65 4.54 11.39 -8.01
C VAL A 65 5.68 11.25 -9.00
N LEU A 66 6.90 11.11 -8.48
CA LEU A 66 8.11 11.15 -9.30
C LEU A 66 8.44 9.80 -9.92
N GLU A 67 8.29 8.72 -9.15
CA GLU A 67 8.86 7.44 -9.51
C GLU A 67 7.92 6.28 -9.15
N ASP A 68 8.06 5.22 -9.91
CA ASP A 68 7.43 3.92 -9.65
C ASP A 68 8.53 2.86 -9.59
N THR A 69 8.66 2.19 -8.45
CA THR A 69 9.70 1.19 -8.25
C THR A 69 9.58 -0.01 -9.17
N MET A 70 8.36 -0.37 -9.59
CA MET A 70 8.15 -1.42 -10.58
C MET A 70 8.73 -1.02 -11.95
N LEU A 71 8.50 0.21 -12.39
CA LEU A 71 9.02 0.70 -13.66
C LEU A 71 10.54 0.90 -13.64
N LEU A 72 11.09 1.38 -12.54
CA LEU A 72 12.54 1.49 -12.35
C LEU A 72 13.21 0.12 -12.40
N HIS A 73 12.64 -0.87 -11.73
CA HIS A 73 13.15 -2.23 -11.76
C HIS A 73 13.07 -2.84 -13.17
N HIS A 74 11.96 -2.59 -13.88
CA HIS A 74 11.82 -3.02 -15.27
C HIS A 74 12.87 -2.39 -16.20
N ALA A 75 13.21 -1.15 -16.00
CA ALA A 75 14.24 -0.47 -16.78
C ALA A 75 15.63 -1.07 -16.56
N LEU A 76 15.95 -1.52 -15.35
CA LEU A 76 17.22 -2.12 -15.00
C LEU A 76 17.29 -3.62 -15.37
N TYR A 77 16.21 -4.36 -15.09
CA TYR A 77 16.16 -5.81 -15.23
C TYR A 77 14.85 -6.26 -15.90
N PRO A 78 14.67 -6.01 -17.20
CA PRO A 78 13.41 -6.28 -17.89
C PRO A 78 13.02 -7.76 -17.91
N GLU A 79 13.96 -8.66 -17.78
CA GLU A 79 13.75 -10.12 -17.76
C GLU A 79 13.36 -10.68 -16.39
N LEU A 80 13.52 -9.91 -15.31
CA LEU A 80 13.23 -10.36 -13.96
C LEU A 80 11.77 -10.08 -13.55
N PRO A 81 11.21 -10.86 -12.61
CA PRO A 81 9.89 -10.58 -12.05
C PRO A 81 9.80 -9.19 -11.42
N LYS A 82 8.63 -8.55 -11.52
CA LYS A 82 8.40 -7.16 -11.10
C LYS A 82 7.59 -7.03 -9.82
N SER A 83 7.32 -8.14 -9.12
CA SER A 83 6.58 -8.09 -7.85
C SER A 83 7.40 -7.42 -6.75
N LEU A 84 6.71 -6.73 -5.83
CA LEU A 84 7.36 -6.13 -4.67
C LEU A 84 8.09 -7.18 -3.82
N ALA A 85 7.50 -8.37 -3.68
CA ALA A 85 8.12 -9.48 -2.94
C ALA A 85 9.46 -9.93 -3.54
N PHE A 86 9.53 -10.05 -4.86
CA PHE A 86 10.78 -10.38 -5.56
C PHE A 86 11.82 -9.28 -5.40
N MET A 87 11.43 -8.03 -5.64
CA MET A 87 12.33 -6.89 -5.52
C MET A 87 12.84 -6.74 -4.08
N GLY A 88 11.98 -6.90 -3.08
CA GLY A 88 12.36 -6.87 -1.67
C GLY A 88 13.37 -7.96 -1.32
N SER A 89 13.20 -9.18 -1.83
CA SER A 89 14.12 -10.29 -1.57
C SER A 89 15.49 -10.14 -2.21
N THR A 90 15.56 -9.43 -3.34
CA THR A 90 16.83 -9.25 -4.09
C THR A 90 17.56 -7.95 -3.76
N GLN A 91 16.83 -6.90 -3.36
CA GLN A 91 17.36 -5.56 -3.13
C GLN A 91 17.50 -5.20 -1.65
N THR A 92 16.96 -6.01 -0.74
CA THR A 92 17.00 -5.75 0.70
C THR A 92 17.29 -7.02 1.48
N ASP A 93 17.67 -6.86 2.76
CA ASP A 93 17.84 -7.95 3.72
C ASP A 93 16.55 -8.30 4.47
N GLU A 94 15.41 -7.76 4.03
CA GLU A 94 14.11 -8.01 4.66
C GLU A 94 13.60 -9.43 4.41
N PRO A 95 12.98 -10.08 5.42
CA PRO A 95 12.43 -11.42 5.29
C PRO A 95 11.23 -11.48 4.36
N ALA A 96 10.92 -12.68 3.83
CA ALA A 96 9.84 -12.93 2.90
C ALA A 96 8.45 -12.88 3.58
N TRP A 97 7.93 -11.69 3.79
CA TRP A 97 6.67 -11.42 4.50
C TRP A 97 5.42 -12.03 3.84
N LYS A 98 5.39 -12.21 2.52
CA LYS A 98 4.25 -12.86 1.84
C LYS A 98 4.10 -14.35 2.17
N LEU A 99 5.19 -15.04 2.43
CA LEU A 99 5.15 -16.45 2.82
C LEU A 99 4.57 -16.62 4.23
N MET A 100 4.86 -15.68 5.12
CA MET A 100 4.29 -15.67 6.48
C MET A 100 2.77 -15.42 6.48
N ALA A 101 2.28 -14.57 5.58
CA ALA A 101 0.86 -14.31 5.42
C ALA A 101 0.11 -15.55 4.90
N ARG A 102 0.67 -16.26 3.90
CA ARG A 102 0.08 -17.50 3.36
C ARG A 102 -0.02 -18.62 4.38
N SER A 103 0.98 -18.79 5.24
CA SER A 103 0.96 -19.83 6.26
C SER A 103 -0.16 -19.61 7.30
N LYS A 104 -0.51 -18.37 7.58
CA LYS A 104 -1.67 -18.05 8.44
C LYS A 104 -3.00 -18.37 7.79
N ASP A 105 -3.18 -18.01 6.52
CA ASP A 105 -4.40 -18.31 5.77
C ASP A 105 -4.63 -19.83 5.58
N GLU A 106 -3.56 -20.61 5.45
CA GLU A 106 -3.64 -22.05 5.35
C GLU A 106 -3.96 -22.72 6.70
N MET A 107 -3.51 -22.14 7.81
CA MET A 107 -3.87 -22.62 9.15
C MET A 107 -5.35 -22.44 9.45
N PHE A 108 -5.95 -21.33 9.02
CA PHE A 108 -7.39 -21.06 9.23
C PHE A 108 -8.30 -21.91 8.34
N LYS A 109 -7.83 -22.38 7.18
CA LYS A 109 -8.62 -23.25 6.29
C LYS A 109 -8.63 -24.72 6.69
N LYS A 110 -7.80 -25.15 7.62
CA LYS A 110 -7.77 -26.54 8.08
C LYS A 110 -8.73 -26.84 9.24
N ASP A 111 -9.33 -25.82 9.82
CA ASP A 111 -10.27 -25.96 10.94
C ASP A 111 -11.75 -25.83 10.50
N GLU A 112 -12.02 -25.75 9.19
CA GLU A 112 -13.33 -25.90 8.57
C GLU A 112 -13.49 -27.29 7.93
#